data_bcff5aa2ad19b38ad094a54ded2572ee
#
_entry.id   bcff5aa2ad19b38ad094a54ded2572ee
#
_cell.length_a   1.000
_cell.length_b   1.000
_cell.length_c   1.000
_cell.angle_alpha   90.00
_cell.angle_beta   90.00
_cell.angle_gamma   90.00
#
_symmetry.space_group_name_H-M   'P 1'
#
loop_
_entity.id
_entity.type
_entity.pdbx_description
1 polymer ?
#
loop_
_entity_poly.entity_id
_entity_poly.type
_entity_poly.pdbx_seq_one_letter_code
_entity_poly.pdbx_strand_id
1 'polypeptide(L)'
;MVSQRVDRMMMQVGDQYHVWHLEPLWEATRDATVIEVEIESLKHVDAVCWFDDRNPATLRNVVAHFQRMERTDTAYPILLDPDGQLFDGAHRVAKALAHGQSTIKAVQLQEVPPPDEIVEVGE
;
A
#
# COMPACT_ATOMS: atom_id res chain seq x y z
N MET A 1 9.48 -2.62 -25.97
CA MET A 1 8.25 -2.09 -25.36
C MET A 1 8.10 -2.61 -23.94
N VAL A 2 7.90 -1.72 -23.03
CA VAL A 2 7.77 -2.09 -21.63
C VAL A 2 6.35 -2.60 -21.39
N SER A 3 6.24 -3.77 -20.80
CA SER A 3 4.97 -4.30 -20.38
C SER A 3 4.39 -3.36 -19.31
N GLN A 4 3.21 -2.85 -19.56
CA GLN A 4 2.55 -1.99 -18.59
C GLN A 4 2.00 -2.83 -17.47
N ARG A 5 2.64 -2.66 -16.32
CA ARG A 5 2.15 -3.29 -15.11
C ARG A 5 1.20 -2.31 -14.43
N VAL A 6 -0.06 -2.70 -14.33
CA VAL A 6 -1.04 -1.91 -13.62
C VAL A 6 -0.86 -2.17 -12.13
N ASP A 7 -0.44 -1.17 -11.40
CA ASP A 7 -0.33 -1.27 -9.95
C ASP A 7 -1.72 -1.32 -9.34
N ARG A 8 -1.91 -2.27 -8.44
CA ARG A 8 -3.20 -2.54 -7.82
C ARG A 8 -3.06 -2.69 -6.32
N MET A 9 -4.10 -2.29 -5.62
CA MET A 9 -4.28 -2.58 -4.21
C MET A 9 -5.44 -3.56 -4.09
N MET A 10 -5.27 -4.61 -3.29
CA MET A 10 -6.28 -5.64 -3.09
C MET A 10 -6.61 -5.76 -1.61
N MET A 11 -7.89 -5.89 -1.31
CA MET A 11 -8.37 -6.09 0.04
C MET A 11 -9.39 -7.21 0.04
N GLN A 12 -9.22 -8.17 0.94
CA GLN A 12 -10.19 -9.27 1.09
C GLN A 12 -11.39 -8.78 1.90
N VAL A 13 -12.57 -8.95 1.33
CA VAL A 13 -13.84 -8.61 1.98
C VAL A 13 -14.73 -9.85 1.89
N GLY A 14 -14.81 -10.62 2.99
CA GLY A 14 -15.53 -11.88 2.99
C GLY A 14 -14.91 -12.88 2.01
N ASP A 15 -15.71 -13.36 1.06
CA ASP A 15 -15.28 -14.33 0.05
C ASP A 15 -14.80 -13.68 -1.25
N GLN A 16 -14.53 -12.39 -1.21
CA GLN A 16 -14.13 -11.63 -2.39
C GLN A 16 -12.84 -10.86 -2.14
N TYR A 17 -12.12 -10.58 -3.23
CA TYR A 17 -11.07 -9.55 -3.23
C TYR A 17 -11.62 -8.33 -3.95
N HIS A 18 -11.56 -7.19 -3.30
CA HIS A 18 -11.83 -5.90 -3.91
C HIS A 18 -10.51 -5.33 -4.40
N VAL A 19 -10.48 -4.90 -5.65
CA VAL A 19 -9.25 -4.47 -6.33
C VAL A 19 -9.42 -3.03 -6.79
N TRP A 20 -8.46 -2.18 -6.42
CA TRP A 20 -8.39 -0.80 -6.89
C TRP A 20 -7.15 -0.62 -7.76
N HIS A 21 -7.34 0.05 -8.88
CA HIS A 21 -6.21 0.48 -9.70
C HIS A 21 -5.63 1.74 -9.07
N LEU A 22 -4.33 1.73 -8.78
CA LEU A 22 -3.70 2.80 -8.00
C LEU A 22 -3.50 4.08 -8.79
N GLU A 23 -3.21 3.98 -10.08
CA GLU A 23 -2.95 5.17 -10.89
C GLU A 23 -4.10 6.19 -10.86
N PRO A 24 -5.38 5.80 -11.07
CA PRO A 24 -6.48 6.75 -10.95
C PRO A 24 -6.62 7.34 -9.54
N LEU A 25 -6.33 6.56 -8.50
CA LEU A 25 -6.37 7.04 -7.13
C LEU A 25 -5.33 8.11 -6.87
N TRP A 26 -4.09 7.89 -7.31
CA TRP A 26 -3.02 8.87 -7.17
C TRP A 26 -3.31 10.13 -7.99
N GLU A 27 -3.88 9.98 -9.18
CA GLU A 27 -4.28 11.10 -10.01
C GLU A 27 -5.36 11.94 -9.30
N ALA A 28 -6.32 11.29 -8.67
CA ALA A 28 -7.39 11.97 -7.93
C ALA A 28 -6.88 12.72 -6.70
N THR A 29 -5.76 12.30 -6.13
CA THR A 29 -5.18 12.93 -4.93
C THR A 29 -4.01 13.85 -5.24
N ARG A 30 -3.73 14.12 -6.52
CA ARG A 30 -2.58 14.92 -6.93
C ARG A 30 -2.51 16.28 -6.27
N ASP A 31 -3.65 16.93 -6.07
CA ASP A 31 -3.74 18.25 -5.46
C ASP A 31 -4.06 18.21 -3.97
N ALA A 32 -4.09 17.02 -3.37
CA ALA A 32 -4.37 16.88 -1.96
C ALA A 32 -3.20 17.42 -1.13
N THR A 33 -3.52 17.95 0.04
CA THR A 33 -2.50 18.44 0.97
C THR A 33 -1.67 17.28 1.49
N VAL A 34 -0.34 17.41 1.38
CA VAL A 34 0.59 16.44 1.97
C VAL A 34 0.71 16.73 3.46
N ILE A 35 0.49 15.72 4.27
CA ILE A 35 0.62 15.80 5.73
C ILE A 35 1.72 14.86 6.19
N GLU A 36 2.18 15.03 7.42
CA GLU A 36 3.06 14.08 8.07
C GLU A 36 2.29 13.30 9.12
N VAL A 37 2.47 11.99 9.13
CA VAL A 37 1.84 11.11 10.11
C VAL A 37 2.91 10.32 10.84
N GLU A 38 2.63 9.99 12.10
CA GLU A 38 3.51 9.12 12.85
C GLU A 38 3.37 7.67 12.35
N ILE A 39 4.50 7.05 12.03
CA ILE A 39 4.51 5.67 11.54
C ILE A 39 3.86 4.74 12.56
N GLU A 40 4.11 4.96 13.85
CA GLU A 40 3.54 4.14 14.92
C GLU A 40 2.02 4.21 15.02
N SER A 41 1.38 5.21 14.40
CA SER A 41 -0.09 5.30 14.38
C SER A 41 -0.72 4.37 13.33
N LEU A 42 0.09 3.80 12.44
CA LEU A 42 -0.40 2.93 11.38
C LEU A 42 -0.47 1.49 11.88
N LYS A 43 -1.66 0.90 11.85
CA LYS A 43 -1.89 -0.48 12.32
C LYS A 43 -1.07 -1.50 11.54
N HIS A 44 -0.76 -1.20 10.28
CA HIS A 44 0.02 -2.08 9.42
C HIS A 44 1.43 -2.35 9.92
N VAL A 45 1.97 -1.47 10.79
CA VAL A 45 3.32 -1.65 11.34
C VAL A 45 3.44 -2.96 12.11
N ASP A 46 2.38 -3.33 12.83
CA ASP A 46 2.38 -4.55 13.64
C ASP A 46 1.49 -5.65 13.05
N ALA A 47 1.04 -5.49 11.82
CA ALA A 47 0.21 -6.47 11.13
C ALA A 47 1.03 -7.26 10.12
N VAL A 48 0.59 -8.47 9.83
CA VAL A 48 1.16 -9.26 8.74
C VAL A 48 0.77 -8.59 7.42
N CYS A 49 1.77 -8.32 6.60
CA CYS A 49 1.60 -7.63 5.34
C CYS A 49 2.31 -8.42 4.24
N TRP A 50 1.74 -8.41 3.03
CA TRP A 50 2.26 -9.07 1.83
C TRP A 50 2.19 -10.59 1.81
N PHE A 51 2.15 -11.24 2.95
CA PHE A 51 2.25 -12.70 3.04
C PHE A 51 0.96 -13.31 3.57
N ASP A 52 0.58 -14.43 2.98
CA ASP A 52 -0.57 -15.23 3.39
C ASP A 52 -0.34 -16.67 2.93
N ASP A 53 -1.36 -17.52 3.02
CA ASP A 53 -1.25 -18.93 2.64
C ASP A 53 -0.95 -19.12 1.16
N ARG A 54 -1.40 -18.20 0.31
CA ARG A 54 -1.17 -18.26 -1.14
C ARG A 54 0.16 -17.61 -1.54
N ASN A 55 0.62 -16.69 -0.72
CA ASN A 55 1.87 -15.97 -0.96
C ASN A 55 2.72 -16.03 0.31
N PRO A 56 3.31 -17.19 0.60
CA PRO A 56 4.03 -17.39 1.85
C PRO A 56 5.34 -16.61 1.90
N ALA A 57 5.86 -16.42 3.10
CA ALA A 57 7.10 -15.69 3.33
C ALA A 57 8.33 -16.57 3.06
N THR A 58 8.45 -17.06 1.80
CA THR A 58 9.67 -17.77 1.39
C THR A 58 10.81 -16.78 1.30
N LEU A 59 12.05 -17.28 1.31
CA LEU A 59 13.22 -16.41 1.14
C LEU A 59 13.10 -15.58 -0.15
N ARG A 60 12.67 -16.22 -1.23
CA ARG A 60 12.49 -15.51 -2.51
C ARG A 60 11.48 -14.38 -2.40
N ASN A 61 10.35 -14.63 -1.77
CA ASN A 61 9.29 -13.62 -1.64
C ASN A 61 9.71 -12.49 -0.70
N VAL A 62 10.41 -12.80 0.38
CA VAL A 62 10.94 -11.78 1.28
C VAL A 62 11.94 -10.89 0.55
N VAL A 63 12.85 -11.49 -0.22
CA VAL A 63 13.85 -10.74 -0.98
C VAL A 63 13.17 -9.84 -2.02
N ALA A 64 12.12 -10.34 -2.68
CA ALA A 64 11.40 -9.53 -3.67
C ALA A 64 10.81 -8.26 -3.05
N HIS A 65 10.21 -8.36 -1.85
CA HIS A 65 9.69 -7.21 -1.14
C HIS A 65 10.80 -6.29 -0.65
N PHE A 66 11.91 -6.85 -0.19
CA PHE A 66 13.07 -6.06 0.22
C PHE A 66 13.61 -5.24 -0.95
N GLN A 67 13.70 -5.82 -2.14
CA GLN A 67 14.14 -5.10 -3.34
C GLN A 67 13.19 -3.97 -3.71
N ARG A 68 11.89 -4.18 -3.55
CA ARG A 68 10.90 -3.11 -3.76
C ARG A 68 11.05 -2.00 -2.74
N MET A 69 11.32 -2.35 -1.48
CA MET A 69 11.61 -1.35 -0.44
C MET A 69 12.81 -0.49 -0.83
N GLU A 70 13.88 -1.11 -1.28
CA GLU A 70 15.08 -0.39 -1.66
C GLU A 70 14.85 0.60 -2.81
N ARG A 71 13.98 0.24 -3.75
CA ARG A 71 13.71 1.07 -4.93
C ARG A 71 12.73 2.19 -4.68
N THR A 72 11.96 2.12 -3.60
CA THR A 72 10.96 3.15 -3.33
C THR A 72 11.61 4.40 -2.74
N ASP A 73 10.99 5.55 -2.95
CA ASP A 73 11.46 6.82 -2.43
C ASP A 73 10.51 7.29 -1.31
N THR A 74 11.02 7.41 -0.10
CA THR A 74 10.23 7.84 1.05
C THR A 74 9.86 9.33 1.01
N ALA A 75 10.43 10.10 0.09
CA ALA A 75 10.03 11.49 -0.12
C ALA A 75 8.64 11.61 -0.76
N TYR A 76 8.20 10.57 -1.48
CA TYR A 76 6.83 10.53 -2.01
C TYR A 76 5.86 10.11 -0.91
N PRO A 77 4.65 10.71 -0.87
CA PRO A 77 3.70 10.39 0.20
C PRO A 77 3.10 8.99 0.04
N ILE A 78 2.68 8.43 1.15
CA ILE A 78 1.82 7.25 1.17
C ILE A 78 0.38 7.70 1.03
N LEU A 79 -0.52 6.76 0.74
CA LEU A 79 -1.95 7.01 0.60
C LEU A 79 -2.67 6.43 1.80
N LEU A 80 -3.43 7.27 2.50
CA LEU A 80 -4.23 6.86 3.65
C LEU A 80 -5.70 6.77 3.28
N ASP A 81 -6.41 5.88 3.96
CA ASP A 81 -7.86 5.82 3.88
C ASP A 81 -8.50 6.95 4.73
N PRO A 82 -9.83 7.11 4.69
CA PRO A 82 -10.49 8.17 5.48
C PRO A 82 -10.29 8.06 6.99
N ASP A 83 -9.96 6.89 7.50
CA ASP A 83 -9.69 6.67 8.92
C ASP A 83 -8.23 6.95 9.30
N GLY A 84 -7.42 7.38 8.35
CA GLY A 84 -6.01 7.67 8.57
C GLY A 84 -5.13 6.43 8.60
N GLN A 85 -5.63 5.30 8.12
CA GLN A 85 -4.85 4.08 8.02
C GLN A 85 -4.30 3.88 6.62
N LEU A 86 -3.29 3.03 6.49
CA LEU A 86 -2.60 2.83 5.23
C LEU A 86 -3.51 2.21 4.18
N PHE A 87 -3.63 2.84 3.02
CA PHE A 87 -4.28 2.30 1.85
C PHE A 87 -3.26 1.82 0.81
N ASP A 88 -2.22 2.60 0.55
CA ASP A 88 -1.15 2.23 -0.36
C ASP A 88 0.18 2.82 0.12
N GLY A 89 1.26 2.09 -0.07
CA GLY A 89 2.59 2.55 0.25
C GLY A 89 3.30 1.75 1.35
N ALA A 90 2.92 0.49 1.55
CA ALA A 90 3.53 -0.35 2.60
C ALA A 90 5.05 -0.45 2.44
N HIS A 91 5.57 -0.49 1.21
CA HIS A 91 7.02 -0.57 0.99
C HIS A 91 7.73 0.72 1.42
N ARG A 92 7.08 1.88 1.25
CA ARG A 92 7.62 3.15 1.75
C ARG A 92 7.62 3.20 3.26
N VAL A 93 6.54 2.73 3.89
CA VAL A 93 6.46 2.65 5.36
C VAL A 93 7.56 1.75 5.89
N ALA A 94 7.73 0.57 5.29
CA ALA A 94 8.75 -0.38 5.70
C ALA A 94 10.16 0.21 5.57
N LYS A 95 10.45 0.89 4.47
CA LYS A 95 11.75 1.54 4.28
C LYS A 95 11.99 2.64 5.31
N ALA A 96 11.00 3.49 5.54
CA ALA A 96 11.09 4.56 6.53
C ALA A 96 11.35 4.01 7.92
N LEU A 97 10.62 2.94 8.27
CA LEU A 97 10.80 2.27 9.56
C LEU A 97 12.21 1.68 9.70
N ALA A 98 12.71 1.02 8.65
CA ALA A 98 14.05 0.44 8.63
C ALA A 98 15.15 1.50 8.79
N HIS A 99 14.89 2.73 8.31
CA HIS A 99 15.83 3.83 8.41
C HIS A 99 15.65 4.66 9.68
N GLY A 100 14.80 4.21 10.60
CA GLY A 100 14.63 4.88 11.90
C GLY A 100 13.80 6.16 11.84
N GLN A 101 13.05 6.38 10.77
CA GLN A 101 12.17 7.54 10.68
C GLN A 101 10.96 7.36 11.59
N SER A 102 10.54 8.42 12.26
CA SER A 102 9.35 8.39 13.12
C SER A 102 8.08 8.86 12.39
N THR A 103 8.24 9.67 11.35
CA THR A 103 7.12 10.20 10.57
C THR A 103 7.30 9.91 9.10
N ILE A 104 6.19 9.97 8.35
CA ILE A 104 6.19 9.76 6.91
C ILE A 104 5.16 10.70 6.27
N LYS A 105 5.47 11.16 5.06
CA LYS A 105 4.53 12.00 4.30
C LYS A 105 3.38 11.18 3.79
N ALA A 106 2.18 11.76 3.82
CA ALA A 106 0.95 11.08 3.43
C ALA A 106 -0.02 12.05 2.76
N VAL A 107 -0.85 11.50 1.88
CA VAL A 107 -2.09 12.15 1.44
C VAL A 107 -3.24 11.24 1.85
N GLN A 108 -4.39 11.82 2.15
CA GLN A 108 -5.51 11.08 2.69
C GLN A 108 -6.72 11.14 1.76
N LEU A 109 -7.30 9.97 1.49
CA LEU A 109 -8.56 9.89 0.76
C LEU A 109 -9.68 10.41 1.67
N GLN A 110 -10.62 11.17 1.10
CA GLN A 110 -11.81 11.61 1.81
C GLN A 110 -12.84 10.49 1.90
N GLU A 111 -12.89 9.65 0.87
CA GLU A 111 -13.72 8.45 0.86
C GLU A 111 -13.03 7.38 0.02
N VAL A 112 -13.32 6.11 0.32
CA VAL A 112 -12.81 5.00 -0.48
C VAL A 112 -13.75 4.84 -1.68
N PRO A 113 -13.25 4.99 -2.91
CA PRO A 113 -14.09 4.80 -4.09
C PRO A 113 -14.51 3.34 -4.24
N PRO A 114 -15.55 3.05 -5.03
CA PRO A 114 -15.89 1.67 -5.34
C PRO A 114 -14.68 0.95 -5.97
N PRO A 115 -14.52 -0.35 -5.72
CA PRO A 115 -13.42 -1.09 -6.35
C PRO A 115 -13.60 -1.15 -7.86
N ASP A 116 -12.48 -1.19 -8.57
CA ASP A 116 -12.49 -1.35 -10.03
C ASP A 116 -12.83 -2.76 -10.46
N GLU A 117 -12.47 -3.75 -9.63
CA GLU A 117 -12.73 -5.15 -9.89
C GLU A 117 -13.11 -5.84 -8.59
N ILE A 118 -13.95 -6.85 -8.69
CA ILE A 118 -14.28 -7.76 -7.59
C ILE A 118 -14.00 -9.18 -8.08
N VAL A 119 -13.15 -9.91 -7.37
CA VAL A 119 -12.71 -11.26 -7.73
C VAL A 119 -13.10 -12.21 -6.62
N GLU A 120 -13.70 -13.35 -6.99
CA GLU A 120 -14.05 -14.37 -6.00
C GLU A 120 -12.80 -15.08 -5.47
N VAL A 121 -12.78 -15.30 -4.16
CA VAL A 121 -11.71 -16.05 -3.51
C VAL A 121 -11.90 -17.54 -3.79
N GLY A 122 -10.80 -18.22 -4.09
CA GLY A 122 -10.82 -19.67 -4.25
C GLY A 122 -11.01 -20.17 -5.67
N GLU A 123 -11.04 -19.28 -6.63
CA GLU A 123 -11.13 -19.69 -8.04
C GLU A 123 -9.82 -19.58 -8.77
#